data_6279d5ce1082cfe4adbeb8963794b312
#
_entry.id   6279d5ce1082cfe4adbeb8963794b312
#
_cell.length_a   1.000
_cell.length_b   1.000
_cell.length_c   1.000
_cell.angle_alpha   90.00
_cell.angle_beta   90.00
_cell.angle_gamma   90.00
#
_symmetry.space_group_name_H-M   'P 1'
#
loop_
_entity.id
_entity.type
_entity.pdbx_description
1 polymer ?
#
loop_
_entity_poly.entity_id
_entity_poly.type
_entity_poly.pdbx_seq_one_letter_code
_entity_poly.pdbx_strand_id
1 'polypeptide(L)'
;MVQSLFSLADGWLTPAIHQPLPHCNVRPQGEVSLLVIHGISLPPGEFGGPWIDALFTGTIDPNAHPYFAGIAHLRVSAHCLIRRDGEIVQYVPFDKRAWHAGVSNYQGRERCNDFSIGIELEGTDTLAYTDAQYQQLAALSQLLMSEYPAIADNMTGHCDIAPVR
;
A
#
# COMPACT_ATOMS: atom_id res chain seq x y z
N MET A 1 -0.09 24.82 -16.14
CA MET A 1 0.52 23.76 -15.30
C MET A 1 -0.43 23.41 -14.18
N VAL A 2 -0.82 22.16 -14.09
CA VAL A 2 -1.56 21.68 -12.92
C VAL A 2 -0.55 21.49 -11.79
N GLN A 3 -0.67 22.28 -10.74
CA GLN A 3 0.12 22.07 -9.53
C GLN A 3 -0.25 20.72 -8.94
N SER A 4 0.74 19.87 -8.64
CA SER A 4 0.50 18.63 -7.92
C SER A 4 -0.14 18.95 -6.57
N LEU A 5 -1.22 18.23 -6.23
CA LEU A 5 -1.87 18.35 -4.91
C LEU A 5 -0.99 17.80 -3.79
N PHE A 6 0.03 16.99 -4.15
CA PHE A 6 0.91 16.34 -3.19
C PHE A 6 2.34 16.84 -3.31
N SER A 7 3.05 16.79 -2.20
CA SER A 7 4.50 16.99 -2.13
C SER A 7 5.16 15.84 -1.36
N LEU A 8 6.45 15.60 -1.64
CA LEU A 8 7.27 14.61 -0.93
C LEU A 8 8.43 15.29 -0.21
N ALA A 9 8.70 14.84 1.02
CA ALA A 9 9.88 15.19 1.79
C ALA A 9 10.39 13.93 2.49
N ASP A 10 11.63 13.51 2.19
CA ASP A 10 12.25 12.30 2.74
C ASP A 10 11.38 11.03 2.58
N GLY A 11 10.68 10.92 1.45
CA GLY A 11 9.79 9.81 1.16
C GLY A 11 8.41 9.92 1.79
N TRP A 12 8.11 10.97 2.56
CA TRP A 12 6.81 11.19 3.18
C TRP A 12 5.94 12.11 2.36
N LEU A 13 4.69 11.72 2.19
CA LEU A 13 3.66 12.40 1.40
C LEU A 13 2.94 13.46 2.23
N THR A 14 2.66 14.61 1.63
CA THR A 14 1.80 15.65 2.18
C THR A 14 0.83 16.14 1.10
N PRO A 15 -0.50 16.26 1.35
CA PRO A 15 -1.19 15.91 2.59
C PRO A 15 -1.42 14.41 2.72
N ALA A 16 -1.19 13.86 3.90
CA ALA A 16 -1.53 12.49 4.28
C ALA A 16 -1.43 12.38 5.81
N ILE A 17 -2.14 11.41 6.37
CA ILE A 17 -1.93 11.03 7.77
C ILE A 17 -0.70 10.14 7.81
N HIS A 18 0.28 10.48 8.64
CA HIS A 18 1.49 9.68 8.81
C HIS A 18 1.35 8.79 10.04
N GLN A 19 1.50 7.48 9.83
CA GLN A 19 1.44 6.48 10.90
C GLN A 19 2.60 5.50 10.76
N PRO A 20 3.82 5.89 11.17
CA PRO A 20 5.00 5.04 11.06
C PRO A 20 4.82 3.69 11.77
N LEU A 21 5.44 2.66 11.22
CA LEU A 21 5.32 1.29 11.71
C LEU A 21 6.67 0.56 11.67
N PRO A 22 6.82 -0.56 12.44
CA PRO A 22 8.06 -1.31 12.48
C PRO A 22 8.24 -2.29 11.31
N HIS A 23 7.17 -2.64 10.57
CA HIS A 23 7.20 -3.65 9.49
C HIS A 23 7.72 -3.06 8.19
N CYS A 24 8.91 -2.48 8.23
CA CYS A 24 9.62 -1.94 7.07
C CYS A 24 11.12 -1.99 7.30
N ASN A 25 11.89 -1.86 6.24
CA ASN A 25 13.36 -1.80 6.32
C ASN A 25 13.96 -1.11 5.09
N VAL A 26 15.29 -1.07 5.04
CA VAL A 26 16.03 -0.49 3.91
C VAL A 26 15.87 -1.38 2.68
N ARG A 27 15.70 -0.76 1.50
CA ARG A 27 15.71 -1.49 0.23
C ARG A 27 17.10 -2.04 -0.05
N PRO A 28 17.23 -3.30 -0.52
CA PRO A 28 18.54 -3.90 -0.78
C PRO A 28 19.40 -3.13 -1.78
N GLN A 29 18.78 -2.51 -2.79
CA GLN A 29 19.47 -1.83 -3.89
C GLN A 29 19.03 -0.36 -4.06
N GLY A 30 18.17 0.15 -3.20
CA GLY A 30 17.63 1.50 -3.30
C GLY A 30 16.74 1.75 -4.51
N GLU A 31 16.40 0.71 -5.28
CA GLU A 31 15.59 0.82 -6.50
C GLU A 31 14.10 0.94 -6.16
N VAL A 32 13.40 1.86 -6.86
CA VAL A 32 11.94 1.96 -6.87
C VAL A 32 11.48 2.02 -8.33
N SER A 33 10.94 0.93 -8.82
CA SER A 33 10.63 0.75 -10.25
C SER A 33 9.28 0.10 -10.53
N LEU A 34 8.52 -0.29 -9.52
CA LEU A 34 7.23 -0.96 -9.65
C LEU A 34 6.21 -0.35 -8.71
N LEU A 35 4.98 -0.17 -9.18
CA LEU A 35 3.84 0.21 -8.35
C LEU A 35 2.85 -0.94 -8.31
N VAL A 36 2.53 -1.42 -7.11
CA VAL A 36 1.61 -2.54 -6.89
C VAL A 36 0.37 -2.03 -6.15
N ILE A 37 -0.79 -2.27 -6.73
CA ILE A 37 -2.07 -1.89 -6.16
C ILE A 37 -2.73 -3.11 -5.54
N HIS A 38 -3.20 -2.95 -4.30
CA HIS A 38 -3.87 -3.98 -3.51
C HIS A 38 -5.25 -3.51 -3.09
N GLY A 39 -6.12 -4.46 -2.74
CA GLY A 39 -7.38 -4.19 -2.06
C GLY A 39 -7.38 -4.81 -0.66
N ILE A 40 -7.92 -4.12 0.31
CA ILE A 40 -7.99 -4.59 1.70
C ILE A 40 -9.26 -4.10 2.40
N SER A 41 -9.82 -4.95 3.24
CA SER A 41 -10.83 -4.57 4.22
C SER A 41 -10.68 -5.45 5.46
N LEU A 42 -10.84 -4.87 6.64
CA LEU A 42 -10.75 -5.58 7.91
C LEU A 42 -11.84 -5.12 8.89
N PRO A 43 -12.67 -6.03 9.41
CA PRO A 43 -12.85 -7.41 8.90
C PRO A 43 -13.27 -7.41 7.42
N PRO A 44 -13.15 -8.53 6.71
CA PRO A 44 -13.52 -8.56 5.28
C PRO A 44 -14.90 -8.00 5.01
N GLY A 45 -14.99 -7.01 4.10
CA GLY A 45 -16.24 -6.34 3.75
C GLY A 45 -16.65 -5.18 4.65
N GLU A 46 -15.89 -4.88 5.71
CA GLU A 46 -16.15 -3.75 6.61
C GLU A 46 -15.10 -2.65 6.41
N PHE A 47 -15.54 -1.40 6.49
CA PHE A 47 -14.72 -0.22 6.18
C PHE A 47 -14.69 0.78 7.33
N GLY A 48 -13.65 1.64 7.33
CA GLY A 48 -13.55 2.79 8.20
C GLY A 48 -13.07 2.50 9.63
N GLY A 49 -12.83 1.24 9.98
CA GLY A 49 -12.38 0.87 11.31
C GLY A 49 -10.86 1.05 11.50
N PRO A 50 -10.35 0.79 12.72
CA PRO A 50 -8.94 0.95 13.06
C PRO A 50 -8.08 -0.29 12.71
N TRP A 51 -8.66 -1.32 12.13
CA TRP A 51 -8.05 -2.65 12.08
C TRP A 51 -6.93 -2.78 11.05
N ILE A 52 -7.01 -2.05 9.92
CA ILE A 52 -5.91 -2.04 8.94
C ILE A 52 -4.67 -1.41 9.56
N ASP A 53 -4.83 -0.26 10.22
CA ASP A 53 -3.75 0.40 10.94
C ASP A 53 -3.16 -0.54 12.01
N ALA A 54 -4.02 -1.22 12.76
CA ALA A 54 -3.61 -2.15 13.80
C ALA A 54 -2.83 -3.35 13.23
N LEU A 55 -3.25 -3.90 12.09
CA LEU A 55 -2.52 -4.97 11.43
C LEU A 55 -1.13 -4.52 11.01
N PHE A 56 -1.03 -3.39 10.32
CA PHE A 56 0.24 -2.90 9.79
C PHE A 56 1.21 -2.44 10.88
N THR A 57 0.70 -1.92 11.98
CA THR A 57 1.52 -1.53 13.14
C THR A 57 1.82 -2.68 14.11
N GLY A 58 1.27 -3.87 13.86
CA GLY A 58 1.51 -5.05 14.68
C GLY A 58 0.75 -5.04 16.02
N THR A 59 -0.33 -4.28 16.11
CA THR A 59 -1.10 -4.09 17.35
C THR A 59 -2.51 -4.67 17.31
N ILE A 60 -2.86 -5.39 16.24
CA ILE A 60 -4.21 -5.96 16.10
C ILE A 60 -4.48 -7.00 17.19
N ASP A 61 -5.65 -6.89 17.83
CA ASP A 61 -6.09 -7.84 18.85
C ASP A 61 -6.69 -9.07 18.17
N PRO A 62 -6.08 -10.27 18.35
CA PRO A 62 -6.58 -11.49 17.72
C PRO A 62 -7.97 -11.90 18.23
N ASN A 63 -8.40 -11.37 19.37
CA ASN A 63 -9.68 -11.68 19.98
C ASN A 63 -10.80 -10.71 19.62
N ALA A 64 -10.48 -9.61 18.94
CA ALA A 64 -11.47 -8.57 18.59
C ALA A 64 -12.44 -9.04 17.49
N HIS A 65 -12.05 -9.98 16.65
CA HIS A 65 -12.90 -10.58 15.62
C HIS A 65 -12.35 -11.98 15.25
N PRO A 66 -13.22 -12.97 14.95
CA PRO A 66 -12.76 -14.32 14.61
C PRO A 66 -11.76 -14.38 13.48
N TYR A 67 -11.89 -13.52 12.47
CA TYR A 67 -10.95 -13.44 11.34
C TYR A 67 -9.55 -13.02 11.77
N PHE A 68 -9.41 -12.21 12.82
CA PHE A 68 -8.12 -11.66 13.23
C PHE A 68 -7.18 -12.69 13.84
N ALA A 69 -7.72 -13.76 14.42
CA ALA A 69 -6.90 -14.84 14.94
C ALA A 69 -5.98 -15.47 13.85
N GLY A 70 -6.46 -15.48 12.61
CA GLY A 70 -5.70 -16.03 11.48
C GLY A 70 -4.68 -15.08 10.87
N ILE A 71 -4.72 -13.78 11.19
CA ILE A 71 -3.84 -12.77 10.58
C ILE A 71 -3.00 -11.98 11.59
N ALA A 72 -3.32 -12.04 12.89
CA ALA A 72 -2.64 -11.24 13.91
C ALA A 72 -1.13 -11.51 14.01
N HIS A 73 -0.69 -12.68 13.59
CA HIS A 73 0.73 -13.05 13.58
C HIS A 73 1.49 -12.52 12.36
N LEU A 74 0.79 -12.03 11.34
CA LEU A 74 1.42 -11.57 10.11
C LEU A 74 2.21 -10.28 10.34
N ARG A 75 3.36 -10.21 9.71
CA ARG A 75 4.21 -9.02 9.68
C ARG A 75 4.15 -8.44 8.27
N VAL A 76 3.11 -7.68 8.01
CA VAL A 76 2.82 -7.09 6.72
C VAL A 76 2.62 -5.59 6.85
N SER A 77 2.86 -4.87 5.76
CA SER A 77 2.64 -3.44 5.67
C SER A 77 2.47 -3.03 4.22
N ALA A 78 2.00 -1.81 4.01
CA ALA A 78 2.03 -1.15 2.71
C ALA A 78 2.59 0.26 2.90
N HIS A 79 2.94 0.94 1.83
CA HIS A 79 3.37 2.33 1.94
C HIS A 79 2.19 3.24 2.27
N CYS A 80 1.08 3.08 1.57
CA CYS A 80 -0.13 3.88 1.76
C CYS A 80 -1.40 3.04 1.76
N LEU A 81 -2.41 3.54 2.47
CA LEU A 81 -3.81 3.12 2.37
C LEU A 81 -4.62 4.31 1.88
N ILE A 82 -5.47 4.09 0.87
CA ILE A 82 -6.48 5.06 0.44
C ILE A 82 -7.84 4.54 0.89
N ARG A 83 -8.45 5.24 1.84
CA ARG A 83 -9.75 4.87 2.39
C ARG A 83 -10.88 5.19 1.43
N ARG A 84 -12.08 4.68 1.71
CA ARG A 84 -13.27 4.85 0.87
C ARG A 84 -13.61 6.32 0.58
N ASP A 85 -13.34 7.23 1.51
CA ASP A 85 -13.56 8.67 1.36
C ASP A 85 -12.41 9.41 0.65
N GLY A 86 -11.35 8.70 0.27
CA GLY A 86 -10.16 9.28 -0.34
C GLY A 86 -9.07 9.70 0.64
N GLU A 87 -9.28 9.56 1.94
CA GLU A 87 -8.23 9.84 2.93
C GLU A 87 -7.04 8.92 2.72
N ILE A 88 -5.82 9.49 2.72
CA ILE A 88 -4.58 8.74 2.57
C ILE A 88 -3.88 8.64 3.92
N VAL A 89 -3.57 7.41 4.31
CA VAL A 89 -2.71 7.11 5.45
C VAL A 89 -1.41 6.55 4.91
N GLN A 90 -0.27 7.12 5.31
CA GLN A 90 1.04 6.62 4.93
C GLN A 90 1.74 6.02 6.14
N TYR A 91 2.21 4.79 5.97
CA TYR A 91 2.87 4.00 7.02
C TYR A 91 4.37 3.89 6.84
N VAL A 92 4.83 3.89 5.60
CA VAL A 92 6.23 3.66 5.23
C VAL A 92 6.66 4.74 4.24
N PRO A 93 7.82 5.40 4.45
CA PRO A 93 8.35 6.31 3.45
C PRO A 93 8.66 5.54 2.15
N PHE A 94 8.45 6.17 1.00
CA PHE A 94 8.56 5.47 -0.28
C PHE A 94 9.96 4.95 -0.60
N ASP A 95 11.00 5.54 -0.03
CA ASP A 95 12.38 5.08 -0.19
C ASP A 95 12.71 3.83 0.64
N LYS A 96 11.86 3.46 1.59
CA LYS A 96 11.98 2.23 2.37
C LYS A 96 11.17 1.09 1.76
N ARG A 97 11.48 -0.13 2.17
CA ARG A 97 10.79 -1.34 1.73
C ARG A 97 9.65 -1.66 2.68
N ALA A 98 8.41 -1.61 2.20
CA ALA A 98 7.24 -2.16 2.88
C ALA A 98 7.10 -3.66 2.55
N TRP A 99 6.36 -4.38 3.37
CA TRP A 99 6.20 -5.84 3.27
C TRP A 99 4.78 -6.17 2.81
N HIS A 100 4.49 -5.96 1.51
CA HIS A 100 3.14 -6.06 0.95
C HIS A 100 2.95 -7.17 -0.09
N ALA A 101 4.02 -7.62 -0.75
CA ALA A 101 3.91 -8.54 -1.89
C ALA A 101 4.11 -10.00 -1.52
N GLY A 102 4.81 -10.30 -0.40
CA GLY A 102 5.14 -11.66 -0.02
C GLY A 102 5.98 -12.38 -1.07
N VAL A 103 5.70 -13.66 -1.28
CA VAL A 103 6.28 -14.44 -2.37
C VAL A 103 5.65 -13.97 -3.67
N SER A 104 6.44 -13.36 -4.53
CA SER A 104 5.94 -12.64 -5.70
C SER A 104 6.91 -12.71 -6.87
N ASN A 105 6.38 -12.49 -8.07
CA ASN A 105 7.16 -12.42 -9.31
C ASN A 105 6.53 -11.39 -10.26
N TYR A 106 7.34 -10.48 -10.76
CA TYR A 106 6.96 -9.53 -11.79
C TYR A 106 7.88 -9.67 -12.99
N GLN A 107 7.34 -10.16 -14.09
CA GLN A 107 8.07 -10.35 -15.36
C GLN A 107 9.38 -11.13 -15.17
N GLY A 108 9.34 -12.20 -14.37
CA GLY A 108 10.51 -13.06 -14.10
C GLY A 108 11.38 -12.59 -12.94
N ARG A 109 11.09 -11.44 -12.31
CA ARG A 109 11.83 -10.92 -11.17
C ARG A 109 11.07 -11.17 -9.88
N GLU A 110 11.69 -11.90 -8.96
CA GLU A 110 11.12 -12.23 -7.65
C GLU A 110 11.35 -11.13 -6.62
N ARG A 111 10.73 -11.28 -5.44
CA ARG A 111 10.88 -10.38 -4.28
C ARG A 111 10.49 -8.94 -4.63
N CYS A 112 9.27 -8.77 -5.09
CA CYS A 112 8.77 -7.48 -5.56
C CYS A 112 8.80 -6.40 -4.47
N ASN A 113 8.77 -6.73 -3.18
CA ASN A 113 8.97 -5.75 -2.11
C ASN A 113 10.26 -4.96 -2.28
N ASP A 114 11.32 -5.59 -2.80
CA ASP A 114 12.64 -4.97 -2.88
C ASP A 114 12.66 -3.72 -3.76
N PHE A 115 11.81 -3.67 -4.80
CA PHE A 115 11.81 -2.61 -5.80
C PHE A 115 10.45 -1.95 -6.05
N SER A 116 9.44 -2.24 -5.21
CA SER A 116 8.08 -1.73 -5.44
C SER A 116 7.57 -0.82 -4.33
N ILE A 117 6.59 -0.01 -4.70
CA ILE A 117 5.71 0.69 -3.77
C ILE A 117 4.38 -0.06 -3.75
N GLY A 118 3.86 -0.35 -2.56
CA GLY A 118 2.54 -0.95 -2.35
C GLY A 118 1.53 0.07 -1.87
N ILE A 119 0.42 0.20 -2.59
CA ILE A 119 -0.72 1.04 -2.21
C ILE A 119 -1.93 0.14 -2.03
N GLU A 120 -2.56 0.24 -0.86
CA GLU A 120 -3.80 -0.45 -0.56
C GLU A 120 -5.00 0.46 -0.80
N LEU A 121 -6.02 -0.06 -1.47
CA LEU A 121 -7.34 0.58 -1.57
C LEU A 121 -8.30 -0.14 -0.64
N GLU A 122 -8.94 0.60 0.25
CA GLU A 122 -9.94 0.03 1.14
C GLU A 122 -11.17 -0.42 0.34
N GLY A 123 -11.43 -1.73 0.32
CA GLY A 123 -12.50 -2.28 -0.50
C GLY A 123 -12.52 -3.79 -0.52
N THR A 124 -13.29 -4.34 -1.44
CA THR A 124 -13.44 -5.79 -1.68
C THR A 124 -13.24 -6.12 -3.16
N ASP A 125 -13.12 -7.40 -3.47
CA ASP A 125 -12.96 -7.85 -4.86
C ASP A 125 -14.20 -7.65 -5.71
N THR A 126 -15.37 -7.45 -5.10
CA THR A 126 -16.66 -7.41 -5.79
C THR A 126 -17.36 -6.06 -5.72
N LEU A 127 -16.90 -5.16 -4.86
CA LEU A 127 -17.45 -3.82 -4.69
C LEU A 127 -16.56 -2.80 -5.41
N ALA A 128 -17.17 -1.96 -6.27
CA ALA A 128 -16.42 -0.89 -6.94
C ALA A 128 -15.75 0.05 -5.94
N TYR A 129 -14.54 0.47 -6.24
CA TYR A 129 -13.89 1.54 -5.50
C TYR A 129 -14.61 2.87 -5.74
N THR A 130 -14.49 3.80 -4.80
CA THR A 130 -15.16 5.10 -4.89
C THR A 130 -14.45 6.04 -5.87
N ASP A 131 -15.18 7.04 -6.36
CA ASP A 131 -14.58 8.10 -7.19
C ASP A 131 -13.47 8.83 -6.44
N ALA A 132 -13.65 9.07 -5.12
CA ALA A 132 -12.63 9.68 -4.29
C ALA A 132 -11.35 8.84 -4.25
N GLN A 133 -11.47 7.52 -4.17
CA GLN A 133 -10.30 6.62 -4.21
C GLN A 133 -9.59 6.68 -5.57
N TYR A 134 -10.32 6.66 -6.68
CA TYR A 134 -9.71 6.76 -8.00
C TYR A 134 -9.02 8.10 -8.24
N GLN A 135 -9.62 9.19 -7.80
CA GLN A 135 -9.02 10.53 -7.91
C GLN A 135 -7.70 10.63 -7.14
N GLN A 136 -7.69 10.14 -5.90
CA GLN A 136 -6.49 10.14 -5.08
C GLN A 136 -5.41 9.20 -5.62
N LEU A 137 -5.80 8.02 -6.07
CA LEU A 137 -4.86 7.07 -6.67
C LEU A 137 -4.23 7.65 -7.94
N ALA A 138 -5.00 8.29 -8.79
CA ALA A 138 -4.49 8.92 -10.01
C ALA A 138 -3.49 10.05 -9.69
N ALA A 139 -3.82 10.93 -8.75
CA ALA A 139 -2.93 12.02 -8.34
C ALA A 139 -1.65 11.51 -7.69
N LEU A 140 -1.76 10.51 -6.80
CA LEU A 140 -0.61 9.89 -6.15
C LEU A 140 0.28 9.16 -7.16
N SER A 141 -0.31 8.42 -8.10
CA SER A 141 0.42 7.71 -9.14
C SER A 141 1.20 8.68 -10.04
N GLN A 142 0.64 9.82 -10.39
CA GLN A 142 1.34 10.85 -11.15
C GLN A 142 2.56 11.39 -10.40
N LEU A 143 2.42 11.66 -9.11
CA LEU A 143 3.54 12.10 -8.28
C LEU A 143 4.64 11.04 -8.24
N LEU A 144 4.27 9.78 -8.02
CA LEU A 144 5.23 8.67 -7.94
C LEU A 144 5.93 8.42 -9.27
N MET A 145 5.23 8.55 -10.40
CA MET A 145 5.86 8.47 -11.74
C MET A 145 6.85 9.60 -11.98
N SER A 146 6.57 10.78 -11.47
CA SER A 146 7.48 11.92 -11.58
C SER A 146 8.74 11.72 -10.73
N GLU A 147 8.58 11.21 -9.51
CA GLU A 147 9.68 10.98 -8.55
C GLU A 147 10.49 9.72 -8.90
N TYR A 148 9.80 8.68 -9.38
CA TYR A 148 10.37 7.37 -9.74
C TYR A 148 9.94 7.01 -11.18
N PRO A 149 10.63 7.54 -12.20
CA PRO A 149 10.17 7.46 -13.60
C PRO A 149 9.96 6.03 -14.13
N ALA A 150 10.70 5.04 -13.62
CA ALA A 150 10.55 3.65 -14.04
C ALA A 150 9.16 3.06 -13.71
N ILE A 151 8.44 3.64 -12.77
CA ILE A 151 7.07 3.22 -12.43
C ILE A 151 6.10 3.43 -13.61
N ALA A 152 6.34 4.42 -14.48
CA ALA A 152 5.42 4.76 -15.56
C ALA A 152 5.07 3.55 -16.46
N ASP A 153 6.02 2.65 -16.68
CA ASP A 153 5.82 1.45 -17.49
C ASP A 153 5.62 0.18 -16.64
N ASN A 154 5.59 0.29 -15.32
CA ASN A 154 5.58 -0.84 -14.41
C ASN A 154 4.56 -0.63 -13.28
N MET A 155 3.28 -0.78 -13.63
CA MET A 155 2.18 -0.78 -12.67
C MET A 155 1.42 -2.09 -12.76
N THR A 156 1.08 -2.67 -11.63
CA THR A 156 0.38 -3.97 -11.60
C THR A 156 -0.52 -4.10 -10.37
N GLY A 157 -1.37 -5.12 -10.38
CA GLY A 157 -2.13 -5.52 -9.20
C GLY A 157 -1.45 -6.68 -8.47
N HIS A 158 -1.76 -6.84 -7.18
CA HIS A 158 -1.21 -7.93 -6.37
C HIS A 158 -1.52 -9.30 -6.99
N CYS A 159 -2.72 -9.51 -7.51
CA CYS A 159 -3.13 -10.78 -8.12
C CYS A 159 -2.26 -11.18 -9.32
N ASP A 160 -1.64 -10.23 -10.00
CA ASP A 160 -0.79 -10.50 -11.17
C ASP A 160 0.63 -10.93 -10.78
N ILE A 161 1.09 -10.57 -9.58
CA ILE A 161 2.45 -10.88 -9.10
C ILE A 161 2.48 -11.99 -8.05
N ALA A 162 1.37 -12.22 -7.36
CA ALA A 162 1.22 -13.25 -6.33
C ALA A 162 -0.20 -13.86 -6.41
N PRO A 163 -0.50 -14.63 -7.48
CA PRO A 163 -1.86 -15.15 -7.73
C PRO A 163 -2.32 -16.20 -6.71
N VAL A 164 -1.40 -16.81 -5.98
CA VAL A 164 -1.69 -17.80 -4.94
C VAL A 164 -1.49 -17.15 -3.58
N ARG A 165 -2.58 -16.98 -2.83
CA ARG A 165 -2.57 -16.52 -1.45
C ARG A 165 -2.98 -17.65 -0.53
#